data_f59076d804a3ae836da2c69aef442268
#
_entry.id   f59076d804a3ae836da2c69aef442268
#
_cell.length_a   1.000
_cell.length_b   1.000
_cell.length_c   1.000
_cell.angle_alpha   90.00
_cell.angle_beta   90.00
_cell.angle_gamma   90.00
#
_symmetry.space_group_name_H-M   'P 1'
#
loop_
_entity.id
_entity.type
_entity.pdbx_description
1 polymer ?
#
loop_
_entity_poly.entity_id
_entity_poly.type
_entity_poly.pdbx_seq_one_letter_code
_entity_poly.pdbx_strand_id
1 'polypeptide(L)'
;MLQYLEPRTDVPAKDDWSTGLILQDLRWGATTLGGIAVVTGAFGVGCLFLAKTPGNVGAISVLFLVTFLFGLGPLMCWVETKALRRGLLEQPWRRVPATVAEKQDDDLHDLLLLGDGTVLKGWFEDLPDMVLERQEVFVCGPDASGRAVVRGAGFAKMENAKAGKNAETHPARERVERPLGRPLDDAATMKAYKGMRWGVRSWLWSAVPAGLGGVLVLLSLFPLAPAGLVVGGLMTALGLLGLPTAIEISRWYRDAVKAVENSAQWTPVAITLFPWKPNQNVAGLAQMPGGLALVQFVIPDLNVVANIADTGVMWIAGTHGDVIAVGVPRVPVLTFAAVQPDRDTPKEDPIPWIQRFHQPDFSGLPR
;
A
#
# COMPACT_ATOMS: atom_id res chain seq x y z
N MET A 1 14.19 -3.01 22.02
CA MET A 1 13.23 -1.90 21.82
C MET A 1 12.85 -1.93 20.34
N LEU A 2 11.56 -1.92 19.99
CA LEU A 2 11.14 -1.89 18.59
C LEU A 2 11.46 -0.52 18.01
N GLN A 3 12.18 -0.48 16.91
CA GLN A 3 12.43 0.72 16.14
C GLN A 3 11.42 0.80 15.01
N TYR A 4 10.96 1.99 14.71
CA TYR A 4 9.96 2.25 13.70
C TYR A 4 10.33 3.47 12.89
N LEU A 5 9.88 3.52 11.64
CA LEU A 5 9.94 4.70 10.82
C LEU A 5 9.24 5.87 11.50
N GLU A 6 9.97 6.94 11.75
CA GLU A 6 9.43 8.19 12.25
C GLU A 6 9.68 9.32 11.23
N PRO A 7 8.69 10.17 10.96
CA PRO A 7 8.93 11.31 10.08
C PRO A 7 9.83 12.33 10.77
N ARG A 8 10.62 13.04 9.99
CA ARG A 8 11.46 14.13 10.49
C ARG A 8 10.59 15.29 10.97
N THR A 9 10.94 15.80 12.17
CA THR A 9 10.22 16.92 12.82
C THR A 9 10.99 18.24 12.72
N ASP A 10 12.18 18.23 12.13
CA ASP A 10 13.09 19.36 11.98
C ASP A 10 13.03 20.03 10.60
N VAL A 11 12.27 19.45 9.68
CA VAL A 11 12.09 19.95 8.32
C VAL A 11 10.60 20.04 7.98
N PRO A 12 10.21 20.84 6.96
CA PRO A 12 8.84 20.78 6.43
C PRO A 12 8.44 19.34 6.08
N ALA A 13 7.19 18.98 6.36
CA ALA A 13 6.73 17.60 6.16
C ALA A 13 6.88 17.11 4.70
N LYS A 14 6.76 18.01 3.72
CA LYS A 14 6.97 17.70 2.29
C LYS A 14 8.43 17.34 1.96
N ASP A 15 9.38 17.82 2.77
CA ASP A 15 10.83 17.60 2.59
C ASP A 15 11.31 16.37 3.40
N ASP A 16 10.44 15.76 4.20
CA ASP A 16 10.69 14.46 4.80
C ASP A 16 10.66 13.37 3.72
N TRP A 17 11.74 12.57 3.64
CA TRP A 17 11.91 11.57 2.57
C TRP A 17 10.77 10.55 2.53
N SER A 18 10.28 10.11 3.67
CA SER A 18 9.21 9.10 3.77
C SER A 18 7.84 9.68 3.39
N THR A 19 7.60 10.95 3.64
CA THR A 19 6.44 11.69 3.14
C THR A 19 6.55 11.88 1.62
N GLY A 20 7.74 12.25 1.13
CA GLY A 20 8.04 12.38 -0.31
C GLY A 20 7.80 11.09 -1.08
N LEU A 21 8.17 9.95 -0.49
CA LEU A 21 7.93 8.62 -1.05
C LEU A 21 6.44 8.36 -1.34
N ILE A 22 5.59 8.60 -0.37
CA ILE A 22 4.13 8.42 -0.52
C ILE A 22 3.55 9.41 -1.55
N LEU A 23 4.00 10.66 -1.54
CA LEU A 23 3.55 11.65 -2.52
C LEU A 23 3.94 11.27 -3.95
N GLN A 24 5.11 10.68 -4.13
CA GLN A 24 5.56 10.19 -5.44
C GLN A 24 4.71 8.99 -5.90
N ASP A 25 4.43 8.06 -5.00
CA ASP A 25 3.58 6.89 -5.28
C ASP A 25 2.16 7.32 -5.70
N LEU A 26 1.55 8.23 -4.95
CA LEU A 26 0.24 8.79 -5.27
C LEU A 26 0.23 9.50 -6.63
N ARG A 27 1.28 10.27 -6.97
CA ARG A 27 1.40 10.91 -8.28
C ARG A 27 1.50 9.89 -9.40
N TRP A 28 2.32 8.85 -9.22
CA TRP A 28 2.47 7.81 -10.22
C TRP A 28 1.15 7.04 -10.41
N GLY A 29 0.46 6.66 -9.34
CA GLY A 29 -0.86 6.04 -9.38
C GLY A 29 -1.87 6.91 -10.12
N ALA A 30 -1.93 8.21 -9.81
CA ALA A 30 -2.83 9.16 -10.47
C ALA A 30 -2.55 9.29 -11.99
N THR A 31 -1.29 9.38 -12.38
CA THR A 31 -0.91 9.51 -13.81
C THR A 31 -1.18 8.24 -14.60
N THR A 32 -0.86 7.07 -14.02
CA THR A 32 -1.06 5.78 -14.69
C THR A 32 -2.55 5.46 -14.85
N LEU A 33 -3.32 5.52 -13.76
CA LEU A 33 -4.75 5.23 -13.80
C LEU A 33 -5.51 6.27 -14.62
N GLY A 34 -5.12 7.55 -14.52
CA GLY A 34 -5.67 8.62 -15.34
C GLY A 34 -5.40 8.44 -16.83
N GLY A 35 -4.20 8.01 -17.17
CA GLY A 35 -3.83 7.67 -18.56
C GLY A 35 -4.70 6.55 -19.12
N ILE A 36 -4.89 5.47 -18.36
CA ILE A 36 -5.78 4.36 -18.75
C ILE A 36 -7.22 4.86 -18.94
N ALA A 37 -7.74 5.67 -18.00
CA ALA A 37 -9.10 6.21 -18.09
C ALA A 37 -9.29 7.09 -19.33
N VAL A 38 -8.31 7.94 -19.66
CA VAL A 38 -8.37 8.80 -20.87
C VAL A 38 -8.37 7.95 -22.13
N VAL A 39 -7.47 6.97 -22.25
CA VAL A 39 -7.38 6.10 -23.43
C VAL A 39 -8.66 5.29 -23.61
N THR A 40 -9.16 4.65 -22.55
CA THR A 40 -10.39 3.83 -22.63
C THR A 40 -11.61 4.70 -22.91
N GLY A 41 -11.69 5.89 -22.33
CA GLY A 41 -12.76 6.85 -22.58
C GLY A 41 -12.78 7.37 -24.01
N ALA A 42 -11.62 7.76 -24.55
CA ALA A 42 -11.49 8.22 -25.92
C ALA A 42 -11.89 7.12 -26.92
N PHE A 43 -11.44 5.86 -26.66
CA PHE A 43 -11.83 4.71 -27.46
C PHE A 43 -13.34 4.45 -27.37
N GLY A 44 -13.93 4.53 -26.16
CA GLY A 44 -15.38 4.40 -25.93
C GLY A 44 -16.19 5.42 -26.72
N VAL A 45 -15.77 6.71 -26.71
CA VAL A 45 -16.39 7.76 -27.53
C VAL A 45 -16.27 7.46 -29.02
N GLY A 46 -15.11 7.02 -29.49
CA GLY A 46 -14.92 6.59 -30.89
C GLY A 46 -15.89 5.48 -31.30
N CYS A 47 -16.13 4.51 -30.42
CA CYS A 47 -17.07 3.42 -30.67
C CYS A 47 -18.55 3.82 -30.69
N LEU A 48 -18.94 5.00 -30.14
CA LEU A 48 -20.32 5.49 -30.21
C LEU A 48 -20.83 5.61 -31.65
N PHE A 49 -19.96 5.95 -32.58
CA PHE A 49 -20.32 6.02 -34.01
C PHE A 49 -20.69 4.65 -34.61
N LEU A 50 -20.31 3.57 -33.92
CA LEU A 50 -20.59 2.19 -34.32
C LEU A 50 -21.78 1.57 -33.55
N ALA A 51 -22.48 2.35 -32.71
CA ALA A 51 -23.53 1.89 -31.79
C ALA A 51 -24.84 1.49 -32.47
N LYS A 52 -24.77 0.71 -33.58
CA LYS A 52 -25.94 0.28 -34.34
C LYS A 52 -26.42 -1.15 -34.01
N THR A 53 -25.63 -1.91 -33.23
CA THR A 53 -25.93 -3.28 -32.89
C THR A 53 -25.83 -3.52 -31.37
N PRO A 54 -26.57 -4.49 -30.79
CA PRO A 54 -26.50 -4.76 -29.36
C PRO A 54 -25.08 -5.09 -28.85
N GLY A 55 -24.28 -5.82 -29.64
CA GLY A 55 -22.90 -6.11 -29.31
C GLY A 55 -22.00 -4.88 -29.24
N ASN A 56 -22.20 -3.91 -30.13
CA ASN A 56 -21.47 -2.63 -30.08
C ASN A 56 -21.90 -1.80 -28.87
N VAL A 57 -23.18 -1.77 -28.52
CA VAL A 57 -23.68 -1.12 -27.29
C VAL A 57 -23.07 -1.76 -26.05
N GLY A 58 -23.01 -3.08 -26.00
CA GLY A 58 -22.32 -3.81 -24.91
C GLY A 58 -20.86 -3.44 -24.76
N ALA A 59 -20.10 -3.40 -25.87
CA ALA A 59 -18.70 -2.97 -25.87
C ALA A 59 -18.51 -1.55 -25.35
N ILE A 60 -19.34 -0.61 -25.79
CA ILE A 60 -19.34 0.78 -25.35
C ILE A 60 -19.61 0.88 -23.85
N SER A 61 -20.60 0.15 -23.35
CA SER A 61 -20.94 0.10 -21.91
C SER A 61 -19.77 -0.41 -21.07
N VAL A 62 -19.07 -1.46 -21.51
CA VAL A 62 -17.88 -2.00 -20.86
C VAL A 62 -16.75 -0.95 -20.85
N LEU A 63 -16.49 -0.27 -21.96
CA LEU A 63 -15.45 0.75 -22.03
C LEU A 63 -15.73 1.93 -21.09
N PHE A 64 -16.98 2.39 -21.02
CA PHE A 64 -17.36 3.46 -20.09
C PHE A 64 -17.26 2.99 -18.63
N LEU A 65 -17.64 1.76 -18.32
CA LEU A 65 -17.48 1.18 -16.98
C LEU A 65 -15.98 1.13 -16.60
N VAL A 66 -15.12 0.65 -17.48
CA VAL A 66 -13.66 0.62 -17.29
C VAL A 66 -13.13 2.05 -17.08
N THR A 67 -13.51 2.99 -17.96
CA THR A 67 -13.14 4.41 -17.84
C THR A 67 -13.55 4.99 -16.49
N PHE A 68 -14.77 4.71 -16.05
CA PHE A 68 -15.27 5.15 -14.74
C PHE A 68 -14.47 4.57 -13.59
N LEU A 69 -14.25 3.24 -13.56
CA LEU A 69 -13.49 2.57 -12.50
C LEU A 69 -12.06 3.07 -12.41
N PHE A 70 -11.36 3.19 -13.54
CA PHE A 70 -10.00 3.71 -13.55
C PHE A 70 -9.94 5.22 -13.30
N GLY A 71 -10.99 5.96 -13.65
CA GLY A 71 -11.11 7.39 -13.35
C GLY A 71 -11.30 7.71 -11.87
N LEU A 72 -11.84 6.76 -11.09
CA LEU A 72 -11.93 6.90 -9.63
C LEU A 72 -10.55 6.94 -8.95
N GLY A 73 -9.56 6.20 -9.47
CA GLY A 73 -8.21 6.17 -8.92
C GLY A 73 -7.55 7.56 -8.85
N PRO A 74 -7.43 8.32 -9.96
CA PRO A 74 -6.93 9.70 -9.92
C PRO A 74 -7.71 10.60 -8.99
N LEU A 75 -9.03 10.43 -8.90
CA LEU A 75 -9.88 11.21 -7.99
C LEU A 75 -9.52 10.93 -6.53
N MET A 76 -9.32 9.66 -6.16
CA MET A 76 -8.88 9.29 -4.81
C MET A 76 -7.49 9.87 -4.50
N CYS A 77 -6.52 9.69 -5.40
CA CYS A 77 -5.19 10.29 -5.25
C CYS A 77 -5.27 11.83 -5.14
N TRP A 78 -6.20 12.46 -5.89
CA TRP A 78 -6.43 13.91 -5.80
C TRP A 78 -6.96 14.32 -4.43
N VAL A 79 -7.82 13.52 -3.81
CA VAL A 79 -8.32 13.77 -2.45
C VAL A 79 -7.19 13.60 -1.43
N GLU A 80 -6.38 12.56 -1.54
CA GLU A 80 -5.26 12.30 -0.63
C GLU A 80 -4.16 13.38 -0.73
N THR A 81 -3.86 13.87 -1.92
CA THR A 81 -2.89 14.97 -2.11
C THR A 81 -3.43 16.37 -1.78
N LYS A 82 -4.68 16.47 -1.32
CA LYS A 82 -5.33 17.75 -0.99
C LYS A 82 -4.60 18.52 0.12
N ALA A 83 -4.03 17.80 1.07
CA ALA A 83 -3.25 18.37 2.16
C ALA A 83 -1.98 19.10 1.65
N LEU A 84 -1.26 18.49 0.71
CA LEU A 84 -0.10 19.11 0.06
C LEU A 84 -0.49 20.41 -0.64
N ARG A 85 -1.57 20.39 -1.45
CA ARG A 85 -2.03 21.57 -2.20
C ARG A 85 -2.53 22.70 -1.33
N ARG A 86 -2.84 22.45 -0.07
CA ARG A 86 -3.28 23.45 0.91
C ARG A 86 -2.14 24.02 1.75
N GLY A 87 -0.91 23.60 1.48
CA GLY A 87 0.23 24.07 2.22
C GLY A 87 0.35 23.47 3.65
N LEU A 88 -0.45 22.47 4.02
CA LEU A 88 -0.34 21.84 5.34
C LEU A 88 1.03 21.20 5.53
N LEU A 89 1.60 20.62 4.48
CA LEU A 89 2.91 19.97 4.52
C LEU A 89 4.10 20.94 4.43
N GLU A 90 3.86 22.26 4.35
CA GLU A 90 4.91 23.28 4.53
C GLU A 90 5.34 23.40 5.99
N GLN A 91 4.53 22.90 6.94
CA GLN A 91 4.86 22.84 8.34
C GLN A 91 5.62 21.53 8.66
N PRO A 92 6.50 21.53 9.67
CA PRO A 92 7.12 20.30 10.13
C PRO A 92 6.11 19.39 10.81
N TRP A 93 6.38 18.10 10.80
CA TRP A 93 5.66 17.15 11.62
C TRP A 93 5.85 17.48 13.10
N ARG A 94 4.76 17.51 13.87
CA ARG A 94 4.79 17.64 15.32
C ARG A 94 4.42 16.30 15.95
N ARG A 95 5.28 15.77 16.81
CA ARG A 95 4.97 14.60 17.63
C ARG A 95 4.09 15.04 18.79
N VAL A 96 2.91 14.47 18.92
CA VAL A 96 1.91 14.87 19.92
C VAL A 96 1.40 13.60 20.61
N PRO A 97 1.32 13.60 21.96
CA PRO A 97 0.60 12.56 22.68
C PRO A 97 -0.85 12.49 22.18
N ALA A 98 -1.37 11.29 21.97
CA ALA A 98 -2.71 11.10 21.46
C ALA A 98 -3.36 9.85 22.06
N THR A 99 -4.68 9.89 22.20
CA THR A 99 -5.51 8.76 22.54
C THR A 99 -6.67 8.66 21.59
N VAL A 100 -7.25 7.46 21.47
CA VAL A 100 -8.45 7.22 20.65
C VAL A 100 -9.67 7.38 21.56
N ALA A 101 -10.64 8.15 21.12
CA ALA A 101 -11.92 8.23 21.81
C ALA A 101 -12.73 6.93 21.62
N GLU A 102 -13.53 6.59 22.61
CA GLU A 102 -14.47 5.49 22.48
C GLU A 102 -15.52 5.83 21.40
N LYS A 103 -15.75 4.91 20.46
CA LYS A 103 -16.67 5.12 19.37
C LYS A 103 -18.10 5.05 19.87
N GLN A 104 -18.89 6.09 19.63
CA GLN A 104 -20.32 6.04 19.84
C GLN A 104 -21.00 5.36 18.63
N ASP A 105 -22.07 4.60 18.87
CA ASP A 105 -22.72 3.75 17.86
C ASP A 105 -23.17 4.50 16.58
N ASP A 106 -23.43 5.80 16.68
CA ASP A 106 -23.85 6.64 15.56
C ASP A 106 -22.68 7.37 14.83
N ASP A 107 -21.44 7.26 15.32
CA ASP A 107 -20.32 7.97 14.73
C ASP A 107 -19.64 7.16 13.60
N LEU A 108 -19.76 7.66 12.37
CA LEU A 108 -19.08 7.10 11.19
C LEU A 108 -17.56 7.37 11.18
N HIS A 109 -17.10 8.30 12.03
CA HIS A 109 -15.73 8.77 12.05
C HIS A 109 -15.04 8.40 13.37
N ASP A 110 -13.75 8.14 13.28
CA ASP A 110 -12.92 7.98 14.46
C ASP A 110 -12.47 9.34 15.00
N LEU A 111 -12.27 9.42 16.32
CA LEU A 111 -11.84 10.62 17.01
C LEU A 111 -10.50 10.38 17.70
N LEU A 112 -9.54 11.26 17.47
CA LEU A 112 -8.25 11.29 18.16
C LEU A 112 -8.23 12.48 19.10
N LEU A 113 -7.95 12.21 20.37
CA LEU A 113 -7.77 13.20 21.41
C LEU A 113 -6.28 13.49 21.54
N LEU A 114 -5.86 14.69 21.16
CA LEU A 114 -4.47 15.11 21.29
C LEU A 114 -4.18 15.63 22.70
N GLY A 115 -2.94 15.49 23.15
CA GLY A 115 -2.52 15.94 24.48
C GLY A 115 -2.60 17.46 24.70
N ASP A 116 -2.76 18.26 23.64
CA ASP A 116 -3.01 19.70 23.70
C ASP A 116 -4.51 20.05 23.81
N GLY A 117 -5.38 19.06 23.98
CA GLY A 117 -6.83 19.23 24.07
C GLY A 117 -7.55 19.32 22.71
N THR A 118 -6.82 19.26 21.60
CA THR A 118 -7.41 19.26 20.27
C THR A 118 -8.05 17.91 19.98
N VAL A 119 -9.26 17.89 19.45
CA VAL A 119 -9.91 16.69 18.92
C VAL A 119 -9.79 16.68 17.42
N LEU A 120 -9.24 15.62 16.85
CA LEU A 120 -9.20 15.39 15.42
C LEU A 120 -10.22 14.33 15.01
N LYS A 121 -11.09 14.68 14.07
CA LYS A 121 -12.09 13.80 13.48
C LYS A 121 -11.64 13.41 12.07
N GLY A 122 -11.67 12.12 11.77
CA GLY A 122 -11.28 11.61 10.44
C GLY A 122 -11.80 10.21 10.16
N TRP A 123 -11.63 9.79 8.95
CA TRP A 123 -11.76 8.40 8.55
C TRP A 123 -10.37 7.78 8.62
N PHE A 124 -10.06 7.22 9.78
CA PHE A 124 -8.77 6.61 10.03
C PHE A 124 -8.89 5.10 9.81
N GLU A 125 -8.14 4.60 8.85
CA GLU A 125 -8.19 3.18 8.51
C GLU A 125 -7.40 2.34 9.52
N ASP A 126 -6.17 2.75 9.81
CA ASP A 126 -5.21 1.99 10.60
C ASP A 126 -4.67 2.75 11.80
N LEU A 127 -4.80 4.05 11.79
CA LEU A 127 -4.21 4.96 12.78
C LEU A 127 -4.73 4.72 14.21
N PRO A 128 -6.03 4.44 14.45
CA PRO A 128 -6.55 4.22 15.80
C PRO A 128 -5.85 3.08 16.54
N ASP A 129 -5.62 1.94 15.87
CA ASP A 129 -4.94 0.80 16.49
C ASP A 129 -3.49 1.13 16.86
N MET A 130 -2.80 1.91 16.03
CA MET A 130 -1.43 2.36 16.29
C MET A 130 -1.37 3.38 17.44
N VAL A 131 -2.32 4.31 17.50
CA VAL A 131 -2.40 5.32 18.57
C VAL A 131 -2.74 4.66 19.90
N LEU A 132 -3.65 3.69 19.93
CA LEU A 132 -3.97 2.93 21.13
C LEU A 132 -2.73 2.29 21.76
N GLU A 133 -1.80 1.87 20.94
CA GLU A 133 -0.62 1.18 21.42
C GLU A 133 0.50 2.13 21.85
N ARG A 134 0.70 3.22 21.07
CA ARG A 134 1.84 4.13 21.27
C ARG A 134 1.51 5.39 22.03
N GLN A 135 0.23 5.75 22.08
CA GLN A 135 -0.27 6.98 22.70
C GLN A 135 0.36 8.25 22.12
N GLU A 136 0.73 8.19 20.84
CA GLU A 136 1.33 9.30 20.11
C GLU A 136 0.99 9.28 18.64
N VAL A 137 1.04 10.43 18.01
CA VAL A 137 0.80 10.65 16.59
C VAL A 137 1.65 11.81 16.08
N PHE A 138 1.97 11.80 14.80
CA PHE A 138 2.58 12.93 14.11
C PHE A 138 1.50 13.72 13.40
N VAL A 139 1.49 15.05 13.59
CA VAL A 139 0.44 15.94 13.09
C VAL A 139 1.06 17.13 12.35
N CYS A 140 0.54 17.43 11.17
CA CYS A 140 0.72 18.71 10.49
C CYS A 140 -0.60 19.49 10.52
N GLY A 141 -0.58 20.72 10.99
CA GLY A 141 -1.79 21.53 11.23
C GLY A 141 -2.24 21.47 12.70
N PRO A 142 -3.51 21.77 13.02
CA PRO A 142 -4.55 22.23 12.10
C PRO A 142 -4.30 23.61 11.49
N ASP A 143 -4.78 23.85 10.29
CA ASP A 143 -4.80 25.15 9.65
C ASP A 143 -5.96 26.03 10.18
N ALA A 144 -6.07 27.28 9.69
CA ALA A 144 -7.14 28.21 10.04
C ALA A 144 -8.56 27.66 9.74
N SER A 145 -8.68 26.65 8.87
CA SER A 145 -9.95 25.96 8.57
C SER A 145 -10.17 24.70 9.42
N GLY A 146 -9.29 24.44 10.38
CA GLY A 146 -9.32 23.29 11.27
C GLY A 146 -8.87 21.99 10.61
N ARG A 147 -8.18 22.03 9.47
CA ARG A 147 -7.73 20.81 8.77
C ARG A 147 -6.34 20.44 9.18
N ALA A 148 -6.13 19.15 9.37
CA ALA A 148 -4.85 18.57 9.74
C ALA A 148 -4.57 17.32 8.89
N VAL A 149 -3.32 16.92 8.89
CA VAL A 149 -2.87 15.62 8.39
C VAL A 149 -2.22 14.91 9.55
N VAL A 150 -2.50 13.64 9.68
CA VAL A 150 -1.98 12.80 10.76
C VAL A 150 -1.28 11.57 10.20
N ARG A 151 -0.31 11.07 10.97
CA ARG A 151 0.48 9.88 10.60
C ARG A 151 0.92 9.14 11.87
N GLY A 152 0.82 7.82 11.86
CA GLY A 152 1.36 6.98 12.93
C GLY A 152 2.85 6.69 12.74
N ALA A 153 3.60 6.45 13.82
CA ALA A 153 4.96 5.95 13.73
C ALA A 153 4.96 4.52 13.14
N GLY A 154 5.88 4.24 12.24
CA GLY A 154 5.92 2.97 11.49
C GLY A 154 5.02 2.95 10.26
N PHE A 155 4.28 4.02 9.98
CA PHE A 155 3.35 4.09 8.88
C PHE A 155 3.66 5.31 8.02
N ALA A 156 4.04 5.11 6.77
CA ALA A 156 4.38 6.21 5.87
C ALA A 156 3.13 6.91 5.33
N LYS A 157 1.99 6.19 5.22
CA LYS A 157 0.72 6.73 4.75
C LYS A 157 0.21 7.83 5.67
N MET A 158 -0.33 8.88 5.07
CA MET A 158 -0.91 10.03 5.74
C MET A 158 -2.42 9.98 5.67
N GLU A 159 -3.09 10.38 6.75
CA GLU A 159 -4.54 10.43 6.81
C GLU A 159 -5.03 11.86 7.08
N ASN A 160 -6.11 12.25 6.39
CA ASN A 160 -6.68 13.57 6.53
C ASN A 160 -7.58 13.64 7.76
N ALA A 161 -7.46 14.72 8.53
CA ALA A 161 -8.24 14.98 9.72
C ALA A 161 -8.81 16.40 9.72
N LYS A 162 -9.80 16.62 10.55
CA LYS A 162 -10.37 17.94 10.81
C LYS A 162 -10.53 18.16 12.32
N ALA A 163 -10.09 19.32 12.82
CA ALA A 163 -10.29 19.68 14.22
C ALA A 163 -11.80 19.77 14.52
N GLY A 164 -12.24 19.02 15.51
CA GLY A 164 -13.58 19.02 16.06
C GLY A 164 -13.69 20.01 17.23
N LYS A 165 -14.93 20.34 17.57
CA LYS A 165 -15.25 21.09 18.78
C LYS A 165 -15.67 20.05 19.82
N ASN A 166 -15.18 20.11 21.07
CA ASN A 166 -15.54 19.29 22.23
C ASN A 166 -14.73 18.01 22.46
N ALA A 167 -13.58 18.17 23.13
CA ALA A 167 -12.82 17.05 23.71
C ALA A 167 -13.46 16.45 24.98
N GLU A 168 -14.28 17.23 25.69
CA GLU A 168 -14.69 16.95 27.06
C GLU A 168 -15.72 15.82 27.24
N THR A 169 -16.31 15.33 26.15
CA THR A 169 -17.43 14.35 26.23
C THR A 169 -17.06 12.93 25.81
N HIS A 170 -15.84 12.68 25.35
CA HIS A 170 -15.47 11.37 24.83
C HIS A 170 -14.47 10.67 25.79
N PRO A 171 -14.86 9.54 26.39
CA PRO A 171 -13.92 8.74 27.17
C PRO A 171 -12.80 8.22 26.26
N ALA A 172 -11.58 8.22 26.78
CA ALA A 172 -10.44 7.65 26.09
C ALA A 172 -10.50 6.12 26.16
N ARG A 173 -10.22 5.47 25.07
CA ARG A 173 -10.11 4.01 25.03
C ARG A 173 -8.84 3.56 25.77
N GLU A 174 -8.96 2.57 26.64
CA GLU A 174 -7.84 2.09 27.43
C GLU A 174 -6.77 1.41 26.57
N ARG A 175 -5.52 1.69 26.91
CA ARG A 175 -4.36 0.99 26.35
C ARG A 175 -4.32 -0.45 26.84
N VAL A 176 -4.22 -1.40 25.94
CA VAL A 176 -3.98 -2.79 26.28
C VAL A 176 -2.52 -3.12 25.94
N GLU A 177 -1.67 -3.19 26.98
CA GLU A 177 -0.29 -3.67 26.78
C GLU A 177 -0.30 -5.17 26.49
N ARG A 178 0.24 -5.52 25.35
CA ARG A 178 0.41 -6.93 24.95
C ARG A 178 1.88 -7.21 24.73
N PRO A 179 2.43 -8.31 25.25
CA PRO A 179 3.78 -8.72 24.89
C PRO A 179 3.85 -9.02 23.38
N LEU A 180 5.05 -8.88 22.81
CA LEU A 180 5.28 -9.29 21.43
C LEU A 180 5.25 -10.82 21.39
N GLY A 181 4.15 -11.36 20.88
CA GLY A 181 3.90 -12.81 20.75
C GLY A 181 3.93 -13.27 19.30
N ARG A 182 3.04 -14.20 18.98
CA ARG A 182 2.84 -14.65 17.60
C ARG A 182 2.34 -13.50 16.74
N PRO A 183 2.74 -13.47 15.44
CA PRO A 183 2.24 -12.43 14.53
C PRO A 183 0.71 -12.31 14.48
N LEU A 184 -0.02 -13.43 14.51
CA LEU A 184 -1.48 -13.43 14.45
C LEU A 184 -2.19 -13.07 15.77
N ASP A 185 -1.47 -13.00 16.88
CA ASP A 185 -2.04 -12.54 18.16
C ASP A 185 -2.08 -11.00 18.23
N ASP A 186 -1.37 -10.33 17.33
CA ASP A 186 -1.39 -8.88 17.17
C ASP A 186 -2.55 -8.45 16.27
N ALA A 187 -3.44 -7.60 16.79
CA ALA A 187 -4.64 -7.14 16.08
C ALA A 187 -4.31 -6.39 14.77
N ALA A 188 -3.24 -5.59 14.78
CA ALA A 188 -2.79 -4.86 13.59
C ALA A 188 -2.30 -5.83 12.51
N THR A 189 -1.45 -6.79 12.89
CA THR A 189 -0.99 -7.84 11.97
C THR A 189 -2.13 -8.71 11.47
N MET A 190 -3.10 -9.05 12.31
CA MET A 190 -4.28 -9.82 11.91
C MET A 190 -5.11 -9.08 10.84
N LYS A 191 -5.21 -7.74 10.92
CA LYS A 191 -5.87 -6.92 9.90
C LYS A 191 -5.15 -7.02 8.55
N ALA A 192 -3.82 -6.83 8.55
CA ALA A 192 -2.99 -6.97 7.35
C ALA A 192 -3.03 -8.41 6.77
N TYR A 193 -3.02 -9.42 7.63
CA TYR A 193 -3.15 -10.82 7.23
C TYR A 193 -4.47 -11.12 6.50
N LYS A 194 -5.60 -10.54 6.96
CA LYS A 194 -6.88 -10.66 6.24
C LYS A 194 -6.77 -10.06 4.83
N GLY A 195 -6.11 -8.92 4.67
CA GLY A 195 -5.79 -8.34 3.36
C GLY A 195 -4.94 -9.28 2.50
N MET A 196 -3.89 -9.86 3.07
CA MET A 196 -3.01 -10.82 2.38
C MET A 196 -3.77 -12.06 1.89
N ARG A 197 -4.72 -12.59 2.66
CA ARG A 197 -5.60 -13.69 2.24
C ARG A 197 -6.45 -13.37 1.01
N TRP A 198 -6.84 -12.10 0.82
CA TRP A 198 -7.49 -11.67 -0.41
C TRP A 198 -6.55 -11.75 -1.61
N GLY A 199 -5.26 -11.46 -1.42
CA GLY A 199 -4.23 -11.60 -2.44
C GLY A 199 -4.10 -13.02 -3.02
N VAL A 200 -4.47 -14.07 -2.25
CA VAL A 200 -4.55 -15.45 -2.75
C VAL A 200 -5.51 -15.60 -3.93
N ARG A 201 -6.46 -14.69 -4.08
CA ARG A 201 -7.44 -14.66 -5.18
C ARG A 201 -7.05 -13.69 -6.30
N SER A 202 -5.81 -13.21 -6.32
CA SER A 202 -5.34 -12.22 -7.32
C SER A 202 -5.50 -12.69 -8.76
N TRP A 203 -5.46 -14.01 -9.02
CA TRP A 203 -5.72 -14.58 -10.35
C TRP A 203 -7.09 -14.19 -10.92
N LEU A 204 -8.09 -13.86 -10.08
CA LEU A 204 -9.41 -13.41 -10.54
C LEU A 204 -9.33 -12.09 -11.30
N TRP A 205 -8.38 -11.22 -10.98
CA TRP A 205 -8.17 -9.95 -11.69
C TRP A 205 -7.81 -10.14 -13.17
N SER A 206 -7.25 -11.30 -13.53
CA SER A 206 -6.96 -11.67 -14.93
C SER A 206 -8.05 -12.59 -15.50
N ALA A 207 -8.55 -13.54 -14.74
CA ALA A 207 -9.56 -14.51 -15.21
C ALA A 207 -10.90 -13.85 -15.49
N VAL A 208 -11.34 -12.89 -14.68
CA VAL A 208 -12.63 -12.21 -14.88
C VAL A 208 -12.66 -11.39 -16.18
N PRO A 209 -11.69 -10.51 -16.46
CA PRO A 209 -11.62 -9.84 -17.76
C PRO A 209 -11.56 -10.81 -18.95
N ALA A 210 -10.77 -11.88 -18.85
CA ALA A 210 -10.68 -12.90 -19.90
C ALA A 210 -12.03 -13.55 -20.16
N GLY A 211 -12.74 -13.96 -19.12
CA GLY A 211 -14.08 -14.57 -19.22
C GLY A 211 -15.12 -13.61 -19.80
N LEU A 212 -15.20 -12.40 -19.27
CA LEU A 212 -16.14 -11.37 -19.76
C LEU A 212 -15.83 -10.98 -21.21
N GLY A 213 -14.55 -10.88 -21.56
CA GLY A 213 -14.13 -10.64 -22.94
C GLY A 213 -14.57 -11.74 -23.89
N GLY A 214 -14.39 -13.01 -23.49
CA GLY A 214 -14.84 -14.17 -24.26
C GLY A 214 -16.35 -14.18 -24.48
N VAL A 215 -17.13 -13.87 -23.43
CA VAL A 215 -18.58 -13.74 -23.55
C VAL A 215 -18.96 -12.61 -24.51
N LEU A 216 -18.29 -11.45 -24.42
CA LEU A 216 -18.54 -10.33 -25.32
C LEU A 216 -18.20 -10.68 -26.78
N VAL A 217 -17.13 -11.43 -27.04
CA VAL A 217 -16.80 -11.96 -28.38
C VAL A 217 -17.94 -12.83 -28.90
N LEU A 218 -18.39 -13.80 -28.10
CA LEU A 218 -19.47 -14.72 -28.51
C LEU A 218 -20.77 -13.98 -28.83
N LEU A 219 -21.19 -13.03 -27.99
CA LEU A 219 -22.37 -12.20 -28.21
C LEU A 219 -22.23 -11.27 -29.42
N SER A 220 -21.01 -10.98 -29.84
CA SER A 220 -20.72 -10.09 -30.96
C SER A 220 -20.58 -10.81 -32.31
N LEU A 221 -20.58 -12.14 -32.31
CA LEU A 221 -20.56 -12.93 -33.55
C LEU A 221 -21.90 -12.91 -34.30
N PHE A 222 -23.03 -12.78 -33.54
CA PHE A 222 -24.37 -12.82 -34.09
C PHE A 222 -25.29 -11.79 -33.45
N PRO A 223 -25.63 -10.65 -34.07
CA PRO A 223 -25.12 -10.15 -35.37
C PRO A 223 -23.68 -9.64 -35.30
N LEU A 224 -22.98 -9.62 -36.41
CA LEU A 224 -21.61 -9.11 -36.49
C LEU A 224 -21.50 -7.70 -35.93
N ALA A 225 -20.81 -7.58 -34.77
CA ALA A 225 -20.62 -6.34 -34.04
C ALA A 225 -19.11 -6.04 -33.88
N PRO A 226 -18.48 -5.29 -34.83
CA PRO A 226 -17.03 -5.17 -34.89
C PRO A 226 -16.41 -4.55 -33.62
N ALA A 227 -17.06 -3.59 -32.99
CA ALA A 227 -16.57 -3.02 -31.74
C ALA A 227 -16.58 -4.04 -30.60
N GLY A 228 -17.62 -4.89 -30.52
CA GLY A 228 -17.70 -5.94 -29.53
C GLY A 228 -16.66 -7.03 -29.72
N LEU A 229 -16.35 -7.39 -30.96
CA LEU A 229 -15.27 -8.33 -31.28
C LEU A 229 -13.90 -7.80 -30.89
N VAL A 230 -13.62 -6.53 -31.20
CA VAL A 230 -12.32 -5.90 -30.86
C VAL A 230 -12.16 -5.76 -29.35
N VAL A 231 -13.14 -5.19 -28.65
CA VAL A 231 -13.07 -4.99 -27.19
C VAL A 231 -13.03 -6.33 -26.47
N GLY A 232 -13.91 -7.26 -26.80
CA GLY A 232 -13.97 -8.58 -26.19
C GLY A 232 -12.69 -9.37 -26.47
N GLY A 233 -12.19 -9.35 -27.70
CA GLY A 233 -10.92 -9.97 -28.07
C GLY A 233 -9.73 -9.42 -27.33
N LEU A 234 -9.64 -8.09 -27.21
CA LEU A 234 -8.57 -7.43 -26.44
C LEU A 234 -8.65 -7.77 -24.94
N MET A 235 -9.82 -7.72 -24.33
CA MET A 235 -10.00 -8.11 -22.92
C MET A 235 -9.61 -9.57 -22.68
N THR A 236 -10.03 -10.46 -23.56
CA THR A 236 -9.67 -11.90 -23.50
C THR A 236 -8.16 -12.07 -23.58
N ALA A 237 -7.53 -11.45 -24.58
CA ALA A 237 -6.09 -11.55 -24.80
C ALA A 237 -5.29 -11.00 -23.60
N LEU A 238 -5.62 -9.80 -23.11
CA LEU A 238 -4.95 -9.20 -21.96
C LEU A 238 -5.14 -10.02 -20.68
N GLY A 239 -6.37 -10.53 -20.45
CA GLY A 239 -6.65 -11.40 -19.32
C GLY A 239 -5.86 -12.71 -19.37
N LEU A 240 -5.81 -13.37 -20.54
CA LEU A 240 -5.04 -14.60 -20.73
C LEU A 240 -3.52 -14.37 -20.62
N LEU A 241 -3.01 -13.28 -21.16
CA LEU A 241 -1.58 -12.92 -21.06
C LEU A 241 -1.18 -12.61 -19.60
N GLY A 242 -2.05 -11.97 -18.82
CA GLY A 242 -1.80 -11.68 -17.41
C GLY A 242 -2.00 -12.88 -16.47
N LEU A 243 -2.69 -13.93 -16.92
CA LEU A 243 -3.10 -15.05 -16.06
C LEU A 243 -1.91 -15.84 -15.45
N PRO A 244 -0.84 -16.17 -16.18
CA PRO A 244 0.31 -16.86 -15.60
C PRO A 244 0.95 -16.08 -14.45
N THR A 245 1.20 -14.80 -14.64
CA THR A 245 1.76 -13.92 -13.60
C THR A 245 0.81 -13.79 -12.41
N ALA A 246 -0.48 -13.65 -12.64
CA ALA A 246 -1.48 -13.57 -11.57
C ALA A 246 -1.59 -14.87 -10.76
N ILE A 247 -1.44 -16.03 -11.40
CA ILE A 247 -1.37 -17.34 -10.73
C ILE A 247 -0.11 -17.43 -9.88
N GLU A 248 1.04 -16.99 -10.39
CA GLU A 248 2.30 -16.99 -9.66
C GLU A 248 2.22 -16.09 -8.42
N ILE A 249 1.75 -14.87 -8.57
CA ILE A 249 1.48 -13.93 -7.46
C ILE A 249 0.55 -14.58 -6.42
N SER A 250 -0.53 -15.22 -6.86
CA SER A 250 -1.46 -15.93 -5.99
C SER A 250 -0.79 -17.07 -5.20
N ARG A 251 0.19 -17.77 -5.79
CA ARG A 251 0.98 -18.80 -5.10
C ARG A 251 1.84 -18.17 -4.00
N TRP A 252 2.53 -17.06 -4.29
CA TRP A 252 3.35 -16.35 -3.31
C TRP A 252 2.51 -15.85 -2.12
N TYR A 253 1.34 -15.26 -2.39
CA TYR A 253 0.40 -14.91 -1.31
C TYR A 253 -0.02 -16.11 -0.46
N ARG A 254 -0.28 -17.25 -1.09
CA ARG A 254 -0.63 -18.49 -0.38
C ARG A 254 0.49 -18.98 0.52
N ASP A 255 1.72 -18.95 0.02
CA ASP A 255 2.87 -19.39 0.78
C ASP A 255 3.21 -18.40 1.90
N ALA A 256 3.05 -17.10 1.69
CA ALA A 256 3.15 -16.09 2.72
C ALA A 256 2.07 -16.25 3.81
N VAL A 257 0.84 -16.55 3.44
CA VAL A 257 -0.25 -16.85 4.39
C VAL A 257 0.12 -18.03 5.27
N LYS A 258 0.60 -19.14 4.68
CA LYS A 258 1.06 -20.32 5.43
C LYS A 258 2.26 -19.98 6.32
N ALA A 259 3.19 -19.14 5.85
CA ALA A 259 4.33 -18.69 6.64
C ALA A 259 3.89 -18.02 7.93
N VAL A 260 2.93 -17.08 7.85
CA VAL A 260 2.38 -16.38 9.01
C VAL A 260 1.61 -17.32 9.94
N GLU A 261 0.78 -18.22 9.38
CA GLU A 261 -0.02 -19.18 10.15
C GLU A 261 0.87 -20.12 11.01
N ASN A 262 2.02 -20.53 10.47
CA ASN A 262 2.95 -21.43 11.11
C ASN A 262 3.97 -20.73 12.01
N SER A 263 3.99 -19.41 12.04
CA SER A 263 4.95 -18.66 12.83
C SER A 263 4.60 -18.65 14.32
N ALA A 264 5.61 -18.96 15.14
CA ALA A 264 5.49 -18.89 16.59
C ALA A 264 5.82 -17.47 17.15
N GLN A 265 6.63 -16.70 16.43
CA GLN A 265 7.09 -15.39 16.87
C GLN A 265 7.62 -14.56 15.71
N TRP A 266 7.74 -13.26 15.93
CA TRP A 266 8.45 -12.34 15.05
C TRP A 266 9.96 -12.56 15.13
N THR A 267 10.64 -12.57 13.99
CA THR A 267 12.10 -12.69 13.92
C THR A 267 12.70 -11.44 13.28
N PRO A 268 13.47 -10.63 14.03
CA PRO A 268 14.19 -9.50 13.47
C PRO A 268 15.40 -9.96 12.67
N VAL A 269 15.62 -9.39 11.50
CA VAL A 269 16.75 -9.71 10.61
C VAL A 269 17.36 -8.40 10.12
N ALA A 270 18.68 -8.28 10.23
CA ALA A 270 19.42 -7.16 9.65
C ALA A 270 19.40 -7.28 8.12
N ILE A 271 19.08 -6.18 7.43
CA ILE A 271 19.01 -6.14 5.97
C ILE A 271 19.53 -4.80 5.46
N THR A 272 20.20 -4.84 4.31
CA THR A 272 20.58 -3.65 3.54
C THR A 272 19.87 -3.69 2.21
N LEU A 273 19.00 -2.71 1.95
CA LEU A 273 18.31 -2.59 0.68
C LEU A 273 19.26 -2.04 -0.39
N PHE A 274 19.11 -2.52 -1.61
CA PHE A 274 19.71 -1.89 -2.78
C PHE A 274 18.98 -0.59 -3.11
N PRO A 275 19.58 0.32 -3.90
CA PRO A 275 18.88 1.50 -4.38
C PRO A 275 17.57 1.12 -5.09
N TRP A 276 16.48 1.75 -4.71
CA TRP A 276 15.16 1.43 -5.21
C TRP A 276 14.35 2.71 -5.46
N LYS A 277 13.30 2.58 -6.25
CA LYS A 277 12.34 3.66 -6.51
C LYS A 277 10.93 3.15 -6.20
N PRO A 278 9.99 4.04 -5.83
CA PRO A 278 8.59 3.67 -5.74
C PRO A 278 8.12 2.96 -7.01
N ASN A 279 7.26 1.95 -6.86
CA ASN A 279 6.70 1.16 -7.97
C ASN A 279 7.72 0.30 -8.76
N GLN A 280 8.85 0.00 -8.17
CA GLN A 280 9.81 -0.98 -8.66
C GLN A 280 9.95 -2.12 -7.67
N ASN A 281 10.45 -3.26 -8.17
CA ASN A 281 10.85 -4.35 -7.28
C ASN A 281 11.97 -3.86 -6.36
N VAL A 282 11.83 -4.17 -5.07
CA VAL A 282 12.82 -3.83 -4.07
C VAL A 282 13.58 -5.08 -3.70
N ALA A 283 14.89 -4.99 -3.62
CA ALA A 283 15.74 -6.10 -3.21
C ALA A 283 16.78 -5.64 -2.19
N GLY A 284 17.33 -6.59 -1.45
CA GLY A 284 18.36 -6.33 -0.46
C GLY A 284 19.07 -7.59 -0.01
N LEU A 285 20.15 -7.42 0.72
CA LEU A 285 20.88 -8.51 1.35
C LEU A 285 20.51 -8.59 2.84
N ALA A 286 20.01 -9.72 3.27
CA ALA A 286 19.56 -9.99 4.62
C ALA A 286 20.43 -11.03 5.32
N GLN A 287 20.76 -10.79 6.59
CA GLN A 287 21.47 -11.72 7.44
C GLN A 287 20.49 -12.75 8.02
N MET A 288 20.17 -13.77 7.24
CA MET A 288 19.25 -14.84 7.66
C MET A 288 19.94 -15.81 8.64
N PRO A 289 19.16 -16.60 9.41
CA PRO A 289 19.75 -17.62 10.29
C PRO A 289 20.66 -18.63 9.58
N GLY A 290 20.45 -18.86 8.28
CA GLY A 290 21.29 -19.75 7.44
C GLY A 290 22.44 -19.07 6.73
N GLY A 291 22.68 -17.77 6.96
CA GLY A 291 23.69 -16.97 6.28
C GLY A 291 23.12 -15.78 5.52
N LEU A 292 23.95 -15.19 4.68
CA LEU A 292 23.53 -14.07 3.83
C LEU A 292 22.59 -14.56 2.72
N ALA A 293 21.49 -13.86 2.50
CA ALA A 293 20.52 -14.21 1.47
C ALA A 293 20.05 -12.98 0.72
N LEU A 294 19.81 -13.11 -0.59
CA LEU A 294 19.14 -12.10 -1.39
C LEU A 294 17.64 -12.18 -1.11
N VAL A 295 17.06 -11.08 -0.69
CA VAL A 295 15.62 -10.92 -0.44
C VAL A 295 15.06 -10.00 -1.49
N GLN A 296 13.98 -10.42 -2.17
CA GLN A 296 13.33 -9.65 -3.23
C GLN A 296 11.84 -9.46 -2.92
N PHE A 297 11.42 -8.21 -2.78
CA PHE A 297 10.04 -7.79 -2.66
C PHE A 297 9.47 -7.55 -4.05
N VAL A 298 8.68 -8.48 -4.55
CA VAL A 298 8.10 -8.41 -5.92
C VAL A 298 6.94 -7.42 -5.97
N ILE A 299 6.15 -7.36 -4.90
CA ILE A 299 5.07 -6.39 -4.70
C ILE A 299 5.33 -5.72 -3.34
N PRO A 300 6.24 -4.72 -3.31
CA PRO A 300 6.62 -4.10 -2.06
C PRO A 300 5.45 -3.30 -1.46
N ASP A 301 5.14 -3.52 -0.18
CA ASP A 301 4.39 -2.56 0.61
C ASP A 301 5.34 -1.42 1.00
N LEU A 302 5.00 -0.19 0.61
CA LEU A 302 5.87 0.96 0.83
C LEU A 302 6.11 1.25 2.32
N ASN A 303 5.14 0.95 3.19
CA ASN A 303 5.31 1.14 4.62
C ASN A 303 6.34 0.15 5.18
N VAL A 304 6.30 -1.12 4.74
CA VAL A 304 7.27 -2.14 5.14
C VAL A 304 8.66 -1.76 4.65
N VAL A 305 8.79 -1.42 3.36
CA VAL A 305 10.09 -1.06 2.77
C VAL A 305 10.65 0.21 3.38
N ALA A 306 9.81 1.22 3.65
CA ALA A 306 10.25 2.45 4.30
C ALA A 306 10.74 2.20 5.73
N ASN A 307 10.06 1.34 6.52
CA ASN A 307 10.56 0.94 7.83
C ASN A 307 11.90 0.24 7.74
N ILE A 308 12.08 -0.67 6.79
CA ILE A 308 13.34 -1.36 6.56
C ILE A 308 14.44 -0.36 6.18
N ALA A 309 14.15 0.57 5.26
CA ALA A 309 15.11 1.58 4.80
C ALA A 309 15.58 2.51 5.93
N ASP A 310 14.69 2.83 6.86
CA ASP A 310 14.98 3.71 7.99
C ASP A 310 15.73 2.99 9.12
N THR A 311 15.30 1.76 9.45
CA THR A 311 15.79 1.03 10.62
C THR A 311 16.91 0.04 10.32
N GLY A 312 17.07 -0.39 9.07
CA GLY A 312 17.98 -1.49 8.69
C GLY A 312 17.50 -2.86 9.19
N VAL A 313 16.28 -2.96 9.72
CA VAL A 313 15.72 -4.19 10.29
C VAL A 313 14.47 -4.62 9.54
N MET A 314 14.47 -5.87 9.09
CA MET A 314 13.31 -6.55 8.53
C MET A 314 12.71 -7.50 9.57
N TRP A 315 11.43 -7.38 9.83
CA TRP A 315 10.72 -8.27 10.73
C TRP A 315 10.01 -9.37 9.95
N ILE A 316 10.44 -10.61 10.17
CA ILE A 316 9.86 -11.78 9.53
C ILE A 316 8.73 -12.31 10.41
N ALA A 317 7.53 -12.38 9.81
CA ALA A 317 6.32 -12.95 10.42
C ALA A 317 6.21 -14.47 10.19
N GLY A 318 7.15 -15.07 9.50
CA GLY A 318 7.22 -16.50 9.21
C GLY A 318 7.86 -16.81 7.86
N THR A 319 8.15 -18.10 7.65
CA THR A 319 8.78 -18.62 6.42
C THR A 319 8.01 -19.83 5.90
N HIS A 320 7.91 -19.98 4.58
CA HIS A 320 7.36 -21.17 3.93
C HIS A 320 8.03 -21.37 2.57
N GLY A 321 8.85 -22.43 2.42
CA GLY A 321 9.68 -22.59 1.22
C GLY A 321 10.63 -21.41 1.02
N ASP A 322 10.65 -20.88 -0.20
CA ASP A 322 11.47 -19.73 -0.58
C ASP A 322 10.75 -18.38 -0.35
N VAL A 323 9.60 -18.38 0.34
CA VAL A 323 8.81 -17.19 0.63
C VAL A 323 8.85 -16.88 2.12
N ILE A 324 9.09 -15.62 2.43
CA ILE A 324 8.96 -15.08 3.79
C ILE A 324 7.82 -14.07 3.83
N ALA A 325 7.06 -14.10 4.92
CA ALA A 325 6.14 -13.02 5.25
C ALA A 325 6.89 -11.96 6.06
N VAL A 326 6.79 -10.71 5.63
CA VAL A 326 7.51 -9.58 6.19
C VAL A 326 6.51 -8.51 6.60
N GLY A 327 6.68 -7.95 7.77
CA GLY A 327 5.81 -6.88 8.26
C GLY A 327 6.54 -6.01 9.29
N VAL A 328 5.76 -5.23 9.99
CA VAL A 328 6.24 -4.45 11.14
C VAL A 328 5.36 -4.79 12.33
N PRO A 329 5.92 -5.33 13.42
CA PRO A 329 5.12 -5.70 14.59
C PRO A 329 4.27 -4.52 15.06
N ARG A 330 2.99 -4.77 15.35
CA ARG A 330 2.06 -3.76 15.84
C ARG A 330 1.71 -2.64 14.85
N VAL A 331 2.04 -2.81 13.60
CA VAL A 331 1.63 -1.95 12.48
C VAL A 331 0.83 -2.81 11.51
N PRO A 332 -0.29 -2.33 10.97
CA PRO A 332 -1.18 -3.14 10.11
C PRO A 332 -0.63 -3.26 8.68
N VAL A 333 0.63 -3.66 8.59
CA VAL A 333 1.34 -3.85 7.31
C VAL A 333 1.99 -5.22 7.25
N LEU A 334 1.75 -5.91 6.16
CA LEU A 334 2.29 -7.23 5.91
C LEU A 334 2.46 -7.43 4.41
N THR A 335 3.63 -7.82 3.99
CA THR A 335 3.95 -8.15 2.60
C THR A 335 4.70 -9.48 2.55
N PHE A 336 5.14 -9.88 1.38
CA PHE A 336 5.98 -11.05 1.21
C PHE A 336 7.23 -10.72 0.39
N ALA A 337 8.25 -11.53 0.60
CA ALA A 337 9.46 -11.47 -0.20
C ALA A 337 9.91 -12.89 -0.57
N ALA A 338 10.49 -13.02 -1.75
CA ALA A 338 11.20 -14.23 -2.15
C ALA A 338 12.61 -14.19 -1.57
N VAL A 339 13.08 -15.33 -1.07
CA VAL A 339 14.43 -15.51 -0.55
C VAL A 339 15.18 -16.42 -1.51
N GLN A 340 16.26 -15.93 -2.06
CA GLN A 340 17.20 -16.75 -2.82
C GLN A 340 18.40 -17.03 -1.91
N PRO A 341 18.57 -18.29 -1.48
CA PRO A 341 19.78 -18.65 -0.76
C PRO A 341 20.96 -18.39 -1.69
N ASP A 342 22.00 -17.81 -1.12
CA ASP A 342 23.20 -17.42 -1.84
C ASP A 342 23.96 -18.67 -2.35
N ARG A 343 23.49 -19.23 -3.47
CA ARG A 343 24.18 -20.31 -4.19
C ARG A 343 25.18 -19.80 -5.21
N ASP A 344 25.03 -18.53 -5.62
CA ASP A 344 25.74 -17.93 -6.75
C ASP A 344 26.47 -16.63 -6.41
N THR A 345 26.53 -16.19 -5.14
CA THR A 345 27.49 -15.13 -4.81
C THR A 345 28.86 -15.71 -5.05
N PRO A 346 29.66 -15.07 -5.94
CA PRO A 346 31.04 -15.46 -6.10
C PRO A 346 31.69 -15.47 -4.71
N LYS A 347 32.38 -16.57 -4.36
CA LYS A 347 33.15 -16.67 -3.12
C LYS A 347 34.28 -15.64 -3.03
N GLU A 348 34.40 -14.79 -4.04
CA GLU A 348 35.28 -13.65 -4.14
C GLU A 348 34.58 -12.44 -3.57
N ASP A 349 35.00 -12.07 -2.38
CA ASP A 349 34.74 -10.82 -1.65
C ASP A 349 33.41 -10.11 -1.98
N PRO A 350 32.34 -10.29 -1.20
CA PRO A 350 31.07 -9.56 -1.44
C PRO A 350 31.20 -8.04 -1.25
N ILE A 351 32.30 -7.54 -0.71
CA ILE A 351 32.57 -6.15 -0.43
C ILE A 351 32.49 -5.22 -1.66
N PRO A 352 33.00 -5.56 -2.87
CA PRO A 352 32.85 -4.71 -4.04
C PRO A 352 31.39 -4.53 -4.51
N TRP A 353 30.58 -5.53 -4.30
CA TRP A 353 29.14 -5.48 -4.59
C TRP A 353 28.40 -4.62 -3.57
N ILE A 354 28.66 -4.81 -2.29
CA ILE A 354 28.13 -4.02 -1.19
C ILE A 354 28.53 -2.56 -1.35
N GLN A 355 29.79 -2.24 -1.71
CA GLN A 355 30.24 -0.87 -1.89
C GLN A 355 29.62 -0.16 -3.11
N ARG A 356 29.23 -0.87 -4.15
CA ARG A 356 28.51 -0.28 -5.29
C ARG A 356 27.07 0.11 -4.96
N PHE A 357 26.47 -0.47 -3.92
CA PHE A 357 25.07 -0.33 -3.58
C PHE A 357 24.82 0.30 -2.20
N HIS A 358 25.83 0.98 -1.63
CA HIS A 358 25.80 1.48 -0.24
C HIS A 358 24.94 2.72 0.01
N GLN A 359 24.47 3.39 -1.01
CA GLN A 359 23.57 4.52 -0.82
C GLN A 359 22.27 4.26 -1.59
N PRO A 360 21.11 4.24 -0.91
CA PRO A 360 19.86 4.32 -1.63
C PRO A 360 19.91 5.56 -2.51
N ASP A 361 19.76 5.38 -3.81
CA ASP A 361 19.68 6.50 -4.74
C ASP A 361 18.36 7.23 -4.56
N PHE A 362 18.33 8.10 -3.58
CA PHE A 362 17.24 9.05 -3.36
C PHE A 362 17.36 10.30 -4.24
N SER A 363 18.22 10.29 -5.27
CA SER A 363 18.42 11.44 -6.14
C SER A 363 17.19 11.92 -6.91
N GLY A 364 16.12 11.15 -6.88
CA GLY A 364 14.81 11.55 -7.42
C GLY A 364 13.76 11.85 -6.35
N LEU A 365 14.08 11.70 -5.06
CA LEU A 365 13.21 12.15 -3.98
C LEU A 365 13.56 13.61 -3.64
N PRO A 366 12.60 14.50 -3.45
CA PRO A 366 12.88 15.84 -2.97
C PRO A 366 13.58 15.71 -1.61
N ARG A 367 14.83 16.22 -1.53
CA ARG A 367 15.57 16.37 -0.28
C ARG A 367 14.91 17.39 0.59
#